data_7f7a96cf9c2569dcc091bf252d1ae2c8
#
_entry.id   7f7a96cf9c2569dcc091bf252d1ae2c8
#
_cell.length_a   1.000
_cell.length_b   1.000
_cell.length_c   1.000
_cell.angle_alpha   90.00
_cell.angle_beta   90.00
_cell.angle_gamma   90.00
#
_symmetry.space_group_name_H-M   'P 1'
#
loop_
_entity.id
_entity.type
_entity.pdbx_description
1 polymer ?
#
loop_
_entity_poly.entity_id
_entity_poly.type
_entity_poly.pdbx_seq_one_letter_code
_entity_poly.pdbx_strand_id
1 'polypeptide(L)'
;MSLYRPFYNGKYGVVDLTSLSAYTVDLPWEACQDHIGGAAMNAWLLSQYESDSLILGTGPLTGSFAPASALLVGTFRSPRYDHLCHVPFMLRSGPELKFSGLDALVIRGAAKEPCALSVGRGQVRALAVPELPGKAVPELLQLLRRSAPGFRASIVSGPAADNDSPFASASIGGHGSFDKVGLAARMAAKNLKAVLFNGIEGLPFREDHPALSKATQKMLRDSGALAAEGFAPVLKKLADGSEAAGALRGKLGRNRACYHCPSPCMTYAAPGKPGPGKEGVLLLDHAGWAALSRKSEDALPLLKRCLELGLDPCAVGNALREDRPLREAMNAVEALAREGASIDEEDYPSAAGIDSRTYRLFGGGITPIVSGSAWPDRVAAAMLLGIC
;
A
#
# COMPACT_ATOMS: atom_id res chain seq x y z
N MET A 1 29.10 -9.20 21.69
CA MET A 1 28.68 -10.28 20.80
C MET A 1 27.36 -9.87 20.17
N SER A 2 27.33 -9.63 18.86
CA SER A 2 26.04 -9.41 18.16
C SER A 2 25.27 -10.73 18.21
N LEU A 3 24.19 -10.79 19.00
CA LEU A 3 23.29 -11.93 19.01
C LEU A 3 22.71 -12.07 17.61
N TYR A 4 22.96 -13.18 16.93
CA TYR A 4 22.36 -13.50 15.65
C TYR A 4 20.84 -13.53 15.81
N ARG A 5 20.14 -12.64 15.09
CA ARG A 5 18.69 -12.52 15.11
C ARG A 5 18.17 -12.93 13.72
N PRO A 6 17.87 -14.21 13.51
CA PRO A 6 17.41 -14.66 12.20
C PRO A 6 16.16 -13.85 11.79
N PHE A 7 16.10 -13.44 10.54
CA PHE A 7 14.97 -12.71 9.94
C PHE A 7 14.80 -11.23 10.35
N TYR A 8 15.67 -10.69 11.22
CA TYR A 8 15.63 -9.27 11.59
C TYR A 8 16.95 -8.57 11.26
N ASN A 9 16.88 -7.34 10.84
CA ASN A 9 18.02 -6.42 10.82
C ASN A 9 18.40 -5.98 12.25
N GLY A 10 17.45 -6.07 13.18
CA GLY A 10 17.60 -5.67 14.57
C GLY A 10 17.68 -4.15 14.75
N LYS A 11 17.19 -3.38 13.79
CA LYS A 11 17.26 -1.90 13.79
C LYS A 11 16.00 -1.28 13.21
N TYR A 12 15.64 -0.11 13.72
CA TYR A 12 14.64 0.76 13.12
C TYR A 12 15.13 2.19 13.01
N GLY A 13 14.65 2.89 11.99
CA GLY A 13 14.93 4.30 11.80
C GLY A 13 13.93 5.17 12.56
N VAL A 14 14.37 6.29 13.10
CA VAL A 14 13.52 7.33 13.67
C VAL A 14 13.78 8.63 12.93
N VAL A 15 12.73 9.28 12.46
CA VAL A 15 12.79 10.58 11.78
C VAL A 15 11.93 11.56 12.55
N ASP A 16 12.53 12.67 12.94
CA ASP A 16 11.83 13.83 13.46
C ASP A 16 11.70 14.86 12.34
N LEU A 17 10.48 14.99 11.80
CA LEU A 17 10.19 15.91 10.71
C LEU A 17 10.25 17.39 11.13
N THR A 18 10.09 17.67 12.44
CA THR A 18 10.17 19.05 12.94
C THR A 18 11.57 19.63 12.81
N SER A 19 12.59 18.80 13.08
CA SER A 19 14.00 19.15 12.96
C SER A 19 14.66 18.64 11.68
N LEU A 20 13.95 17.83 10.87
CA LEU A 20 14.46 17.09 9.70
C LEU A 20 15.67 16.20 10.06
N SER A 21 15.75 15.75 11.30
CA SER A 21 16.80 14.87 11.78
C SER A 21 16.37 13.40 11.74
N ALA A 22 17.34 12.50 11.55
CA ALA A 22 17.09 11.08 11.56
C ALA A 22 18.25 10.34 12.25
N TYR A 23 17.90 9.26 12.94
CA TYR A 23 18.84 8.36 13.59
C TYR A 23 18.32 6.92 13.57
N THR A 24 19.21 6.00 13.87
CA THR A 24 18.87 4.57 13.91
C THR A 24 18.95 4.07 15.34
N VAL A 25 18.02 3.22 15.74
CA VAL A 25 17.91 2.63 17.07
C VAL A 25 17.94 1.11 16.93
N ASP A 26 18.63 0.45 17.87
CA ASP A 26 18.60 -0.99 17.95
C ASP A 26 17.21 -1.47 18.42
N LEU A 27 16.66 -2.44 17.70
CA LEU A 27 15.39 -3.05 18.06
C LEU A 27 15.63 -4.10 19.16
N PRO A 28 15.04 -3.97 20.37
CA PRO A 28 15.23 -4.94 21.43
C PRO A 28 14.81 -6.35 21.01
N TRP A 29 15.58 -7.36 21.41
CA TRP A 29 15.24 -8.75 21.06
C TRP A 29 13.94 -9.21 21.72
N GLU A 30 13.68 -8.77 22.92
CA GLU A 30 12.46 -9.04 23.67
C GLU A 30 11.23 -8.51 22.90
N ALA A 31 11.35 -7.32 22.31
CA ALA A 31 10.29 -6.77 21.47
C ALA A 31 10.05 -7.63 20.21
N CYS A 32 11.12 -8.20 19.63
CA CYS A 32 10.98 -9.13 18.50
C CYS A 32 10.27 -10.43 18.91
N GLN A 33 10.51 -10.92 20.13
CA GLN A 33 9.88 -12.14 20.64
C GLN A 33 8.40 -11.90 21.00
N ASP A 34 8.09 -10.78 21.63
CA ASP A 34 6.73 -10.48 22.13
C ASP A 34 5.78 -10.00 21.02
N HIS A 35 6.30 -9.26 20.04
CA HIS A 35 5.49 -8.60 19.01
C HIS A 35 5.73 -9.14 17.59
N ILE A 36 6.69 -10.02 17.40
CA ILE A 36 7.05 -10.63 16.11
C ILE A 36 7.42 -9.57 15.05
N GLY A 37 6.45 -8.83 14.49
CA GLY A 37 6.69 -7.83 13.45
C GLY A 37 5.40 -7.18 12.95
N GLY A 38 5.52 -6.43 11.85
CA GLY A 38 4.38 -5.85 11.16
C GLY A 38 3.48 -5.04 12.10
N ALA A 39 2.19 -5.35 12.11
CA ALA A 39 1.19 -4.58 12.85
C ALA A 39 1.43 -4.53 14.37
N ALA A 40 1.80 -5.66 15.01
CA ALA A 40 2.00 -5.68 16.46
C ALA A 40 3.29 -4.95 16.87
N MET A 41 4.39 -5.17 16.16
CA MET A 41 5.63 -4.42 16.38
C MET A 41 5.42 -2.92 16.17
N ASN A 42 4.66 -2.55 15.13
CA ASN A 42 4.34 -1.15 14.87
C ASN A 42 3.48 -0.54 15.99
N ALA A 43 2.51 -1.29 16.52
CA ALA A 43 1.68 -0.82 17.63
C ALA A 43 2.52 -0.63 18.90
N TRP A 44 3.44 -1.55 19.19
CA TRP A 44 4.39 -1.40 20.28
C TRP A 44 5.31 -0.18 20.07
N LEU A 45 5.89 -0.01 18.88
CA LEU A 45 6.68 1.19 18.56
C LEU A 45 5.85 2.45 18.74
N LEU A 46 4.61 2.49 18.24
CA LEU A 46 3.75 3.67 18.39
C LEU A 46 3.50 4.02 19.86
N SER A 47 3.43 3.04 20.76
CA SER A 47 3.28 3.28 22.20
C SER A 47 4.52 3.93 22.86
N GLN A 48 5.67 3.89 22.21
CA GLN A 48 6.93 4.48 22.68
C GLN A 48 7.13 5.91 22.17
N TYR A 49 6.30 6.38 21.25
CA TYR A 49 6.40 7.71 20.63
C TYR A 49 5.09 8.48 20.74
N GLU A 50 5.04 9.66 20.17
CA GLU A 50 3.85 10.50 20.13
C GLU A 50 2.70 9.81 19.38
N SER A 51 1.47 9.96 19.87
CA SER A 51 0.28 9.27 19.32
C SER A 51 -0.04 9.62 17.87
N ASP A 52 0.48 10.74 17.37
CA ASP A 52 0.35 11.17 15.97
C ASP A 52 1.45 10.63 15.06
N SER A 53 2.40 9.85 15.58
CA SER A 53 3.48 9.23 14.80
C SER A 53 2.90 8.27 13.76
N LEU A 54 3.64 8.10 12.66
CA LEU A 54 3.38 7.10 11.64
C LEU A 54 4.51 6.06 11.68
N ILE A 55 4.15 4.80 11.81
CA ILE A 55 5.10 3.68 11.81
C ILE A 55 4.94 2.89 10.50
N LEU A 56 6.05 2.67 9.81
CA LEU A 56 6.12 1.75 8.67
C LEU A 56 7.00 0.57 9.08
N GLY A 57 6.46 -0.64 9.11
CA GLY A 57 7.21 -1.79 9.60
C GLY A 57 6.99 -3.06 8.80
N THR A 58 7.97 -3.95 8.89
CA THR A 58 7.99 -5.24 8.20
C THR A 58 7.86 -6.39 9.19
N GLY A 59 7.47 -7.55 8.68
CA GLY A 59 7.52 -8.78 9.45
C GLY A 59 8.86 -9.54 9.27
N PRO A 60 9.09 -10.59 10.06
CA PRO A 60 10.32 -11.38 9.95
C PRO A 60 10.47 -12.06 8.58
N LEU A 61 9.40 -12.46 7.94
CA LEU A 61 9.44 -13.11 6.63
C LEU A 61 9.49 -12.14 5.46
N THR A 62 9.29 -10.84 5.69
CA THR A 62 9.34 -9.84 4.62
C THR A 62 10.69 -9.86 3.90
N GLY A 63 10.66 -9.91 2.58
CA GLY A 63 11.86 -9.92 1.74
C GLY A 63 12.59 -11.28 1.70
N SER A 64 12.13 -12.29 2.44
CA SER A 64 12.71 -13.63 2.41
C SER A 64 12.29 -14.41 1.16
N PHE A 65 12.76 -15.64 1.05
CA PHE A 65 12.31 -16.57 0.02
C PHE A 65 10.96 -17.26 0.35
N ALA A 66 10.34 -16.91 1.48
CA ALA A 66 8.95 -17.31 1.74
C ALA A 66 8.03 -16.75 0.65
N PRO A 67 7.03 -17.54 0.19
CA PRO A 67 6.09 -17.05 -0.82
C PRO A 67 5.33 -15.82 -0.34
N ALA A 68 5.08 -14.87 -1.25
CA ALA A 68 4.33 -13.65 -0.99
C ALA A 68 4.91 -12.73 0.10
N SER A 69 6.22 -12.76 0.32
CA SER A 69 6.95 -12.03 1.39
C SER A 69 7.16 -10.54 1.08
N ALA A 70 6.11 -9.86 0.61
CA ALA A 70 6.19 -8.48 0.11
C ALA A 70 5.67 -7.41 1.08
N LEU A 71 5.07 -7.81 2.20
CA LEU A 71 4.23 -6.92 3.00
C LEU A 71 5.04 -5.93 3.83
N LEU A 72 4.64 -4.66 3.74
CA LEU A 72 4.93 -3.56 4.66
C LEU A 72 3.61 -3.14 5.31
N VAL A 73 3.62 -2.82 6.58
CA VAL A 73 2.45 -2.32 7.30
C VAL A 73 2.70 -0.89 7.75
N GLY A 74 1.81 0.03 7.35
CA GLY A 74 1.70 1.37 7.92
C GLY A 74 0.76 1.35 9.12
N THR A 75 1.20 1.85 10.28
CA THR A 75 0.41 1.90 11.51
C THR A 75 0.40 3.30 12.06
N PHE A 76 -0.77 3.81 12.38
CA PHE A 76 -0.98 5.17 12.87
C PHE A 76 -2.36 5.32 13.52
N ARG A 77 -2.53 6.38 14.31
CA ARG A 77 -3.86 6.79 14.75
C ARG A 77 -4.53 7.55 13.60
N SER A 78 -5.64 7.03 13.09
CA SER A 78 -6.33 7.62 11.96
C SER A 78 -6.87 9.02 12.30
N PRO A 79 -6.60 10.05 11.49
CA PRO A 79 -7.22 11.35 11.68
C PRO A 79 -8.72 11.36 11.35
N ARG A 80 -9.21 10.33 10.64
CA ARG A 80 -10.63 10.22 10.25
C ARG A 80 -11.47 9.52 11.32
N TYR A 81 -10.91 8.49 11.96
CA TYR A 81 -11.66 7.58 12.85
C TYR A 81 -11.20 7.62 14.29
N ASP A 82 -10.12 8.34 14.58
CA ASP A 82 -9.48 8.42 15.91
C ASP A 82 -9.14 7.04 16.54
N HIS A 83 -8.89 6.04 15.68
CA HIS A 83 -8.50 4.69 16.06
C HIS A 83 -7.12 4.34 15.57
N LEU A 84 -6.50 3.35 16.20
CA LEU A 84 -5.33 2.69 15.69
C LEU A 84 -5.70 1.95 14.40
N CYS A 85 -5.03 2.29 13.30
CA CYS A 85 -5.27 1.70 11.99
C CYS A 85 -3.99 1.11 11.40
N HIS A 86 -4.19 0.09 10.58
CA HIS A 86 -3.12 -0.58 9.85
C HIS A 86 -3.42 -0.56 8.35
N VAL A 87 -2.45 -0.17 7.54
CA VAL A 87 -2.55 -0.16 6.06
C VAL A 87 -1.48 -1.07 5.49
N PRO A 88 -1.85 -2.13 4.76
CA PRO A 88 -0.89 -2.98 4.09
C PRO A 88 -0.38 -2.33 2.79
N PHE A 89 0.93 -2.36 2.60
CA PHE A 89 1.59 -1.98 1.36
C PHE A 89 2.31 -3.19 0.78
N MET A 90 2.06 -3.45 -0.48
CA MET A 90 2.55 -4.62 -1.21
C MET A 90 3.54 -4.25 -2.30
N LEU A 91 3.63 -5.07 -3.34
CA LEU A 91 4.57 -4.98 -4.45
C LEU A 91 6.02 -5.21 -3.98
N ARG A 92 6.77 -4.15 -3.74
CA ARG A 92 8.16 -4.20 -3.25
C ARG A 92 8.40 -3.36 -2.00
N SER A 93 7.38 -2.71 -1.45
CA SER A 93 7.57 -1.73 -0.36
C SER A 93 8.21 -2.36 0.88
N GLY A 94 7.73 -3.52 1.31
CA GLY A 94 8.29 -4.25 2.44
C GLY A 94 9.74 -4.72 2.20
N PRO A 95 10.00 -5.48 1.14
CA PRO A 95 11.36 -5.91 0.80
C PRO A 95 12.36 -4.75 0.71
N GLU A 96 11.99 -3.63 0.09
CA GLU A 96 12.92 -2.50 -0.06
C GLU A 96 13.22 -1.82 1.29
N LEU A 97 12.26 -1.73 2.23
CA LEU A 97 12.56 -1.31 3.59
C LEU A 97 13.48 -2.31 4.30
N LYS A 98 13.19 -3.61 4.20
CA LYS A 98 14.00 -4.66 4.81
C LYS A 98 15.42 -4.67 4.27
N PHE A 99 15.57 -4.57 2.94
CA PHE A 99 16.87 -4.51 2.26
C PHE A 99 17.61 -3.18 2.46
N SER A 100 16.99 -2.19 3.05
CA SER A 100 17.68 -0.97 3.48
C SER A 100 18.43 -1.15 4.81
N GLY A 101 18.34 -2.32 5.46
CA GLY A 101 18.96 -2.60 6.74
C GLY A 101 18.10 -2.20 7.95
N LEU A 102 16.79 -1.91 7.74
CA LEU A 102 15.86 -1.54 8.79
C LEU A 102 14.66 -2.49 8.83
N ASP A 103 14.15 -2.79 10.03
CA ASP A 103 12.92 -3.56 10.23
C ASP A 103 11.68 -2.65 10.27
N ALA A 104 11.86 -1.42 10.73
CA ALA A 104 10.79 -0.43 10.80
C ALA A 104 11.32 1.01 10.65
N LEU A 105 10.40 1.94 10.42
CA LEU A 105 10.61 3.37 10.36
C LEU A 105 9.55 4.07 11.19
N VAL A 106 9.98 4.87 12.17
CA VAL A 106 9.16 5.77 12.97
C VAL A 106 9.25 7.17 12.40
N ILE A 107 8.13 7.79 12.08
CA ILE A 107 8.02 9.13 11.52
C ILE A 107 7.21 9.98 12.49
N ARG A 108 7.87 10.88 13.22
CA ARG A 108 7.30 11.76 14.23
C ARG A 108 7.38 13.22 13.84
N GLY A 109 6.64 14.08 14.56
CA GLY A 109 6.59 15.51 14.29
C GLY A 109 5.97 15.84 12.93
N ALA A 110 6.06 17.09 12.52
CA ALA A 110 5.62 17.60 11.22
C ALA A 110 6.66 18.57 10.65
N ALA A 111 6.95 18.48 9.37
CA ALA A 111 7.84 19.39 8.69
C ALA A 111 7.18 20.77 8.49
N LYS A 112 7.97 21.83 8.50
CA LYS A 112 7.48 23.20 8.20
C LYS A 112 7.12 23.36 6.73
N GLU A 113 7.86 22.67 5.87
CA GLU A 113 7.69 22.69 4.42
C GLU A 113 7.52 21.25 3.89
N PRO A 114 6.92 21.07 2.69
CA PRO A 114 6.75 19.76 2.09
C PRO A 114 8.08 19.01 1.97
N CYS A 115 8.09 17.77 2.46
CA CYS A 115 9.28 16.93 2.46
C CYS A 115 8.99 15.52 1.93
N ALA A 116 10.04 14.81 1.55
CA ALA A 116 10.05 13.40 1.27
C ALA A 116 11.14 12.72 2.10
N LEU A 117 11.00 11.43 2.36
CA LEU A 117 12.00 10.62 3.02
C LEU A 117 12.65 9.66 2.02
N SER A 118 13.98 9.58 2.06
CA SER A 118 14.75 8.57 1.32
C SER A 118 15.37 7.60 2.32
N VAL A 119 15.02 6.32 2.18
CA VAL A 119 15.43 5.23 3.07
C VAL A 119 16.35 4.30 2.32
N GLY A 120 17.56 4.10 2.81
CA GLY A 120 18.54 3.18 2.21
C GLY A 120 19.82 3.13 3.00
N ARG A 121 20.57 2.03 2.88
CA ARG A 121 21.88 1.83 3.57
C ARG A 121 21.83 2.04 5.09
N GLY A 122 20.79 1.52 5.74
CA GLY A 122 20.58 1.67 7.18
C GLY A 122 20.30 3.11 7.64
N GLN A 123 20.06 4.03 6.72
CA GLN A 123 19.88 5.45 7.00
C GLN A 123 18.57 5.98 6.42
N VAL A 124 18.08 7.05 7.02
CA VAL A 124 16.95 7.82 6.51
C VAL A 124 17.38 9.27 6.33
N ARG A 125 16.98 9.88 5.22
CA ARG A 125 17.25 11.28 4.91
C ARG A 125 15.97 12.00 4.56
N ALA A 126 15.75 13.15 5.16
CA ALA A 126 14.69 14.05 4.75
C ALA A 126 15.17 14.92 3.56
N LEU A 127 14.29 15.06 2.57
CA LEU A 127 14.50 15.85 1.37
C LEU A 127 13.45 16.94 1.33
N ALA A 128 13.84 18.21 1.22
CA ALA A 128 12.92 19.29 0.94
C ALA A 128 12.40 19.17 -0.50
N VAL A 129 11.09 19.27 -0.70
CA VAL A 129 10.43 19.10 -2.00
C VAL A 129 9.26 20.10 -2.15
N PRO A 130 9.54 21.40 -2.05
CA PRO A 130 8.51 22.44 -2.02
C PRO A 130 7.67 22.49 -3.31
N GLU A 131 8.18 21.94 -4.40
CA GLU A 131 7.52 21.90 -5.72
C GLU A 131 6.49 20.77 -5.89
N LEU A 132 6.37 19.85 -4.94
CA LEU A 132 5.52 18.67 -5.08
C LEU A 132 4.04 18.85 -4.74
N PRO A 133 3.62 19.76 -3.84
CA PRO A 133 2.20 19.96 -3.55
C PRO A 133 1.38 20.27 -4.82
N GLY A 134 0.17 19.70 -4.87
CA GLY A 134 -0.74 19.86 -6.01
C GLY A 134 -0.38 19.06 -7.26
N LYS A 135 0.78 18.42 -7.30
CA LYS A 135 1.21 17.61 -8.45
C LYS A 135 0.49 16.28 -8.50
N ALA A 136 0.03 15.88 -9.70
CA ALA A 136 -0.50 14.55 -9.93
C ALA A 136 0.57 13.48 -9.60
N VAL A 137 0.15 12.34 -9.08
CA VAL A 137 1.05 11.28 -8.61
C VAL A 137 2.11 10.87 -9.65
N PRO A 138 1.81 10.71 -10.94
CA PRO A 138 2.84 10.40 -11.95
C PRO A 138 3.90 11.49 -12.09
N GLU A 139 3.49 12.78 -12.09
CA GLU A 139 4.39 13.93 -12.18
C GLU A 139 5.26 14.01 -10.92
N LEU A 140 4.64 13.86 -9.74
CA LEU A 140 5.33 13.80 -8.46
C LEU A 140 6.41 12.72 -8.44
N LEU A 141 6.11 11.50 -8.89
CA LEU A 141 7.08 10.42 -8.98
C LEU A 141 8.21 10.72 -9.97
N GLN A 142 7.92 11.40 -11.07
CA GLN A 142 8.95 11.82 -12.03
C GLN A 142 9.92 12.84 -11.42
N LEU A 143 9.41 13.82 -10.66
CA LEU A 143 10.23 14.80 -9.95
C LEU A 143 11.08 14.12 -8.88
N LEU A 144 10.49 13.24 -8.07
CA LEU A 144 11.21 12.47 -7.04
C LEU A 144 12.32 11.59 -7.61
N ARG A 145 12.17 11.03 -8.82
CA ARG A 145 13.25 10.29 -9.48
C ARG A 145 14.45 11.16 -9.83
N ARG A 146 14.25 12.46 -10.04
CA ARG A 146 15.34 13.41 -10.30
C ARG A 146 16.05 13.79 -8.99
N SER A 147 15.29 14.01 -7.90
CA SER A 147 15.82 14.43 -6.61
C SER A 147 16.44 13.28 -5.80
N ALA A 148 15.91 12.06 -5.94
CA ALA A 148 16.38 10.86 -5.26
C ALA A 148 16.46 9.67 -6.24
N PRO A 149 17.45 9.65 -7.15
CA PRO A 149 17.54 8.59 -8.15
C PRO A 149 17.77 7.22 -7.50
N GLY A 150 17.21 6.18 -8.12
CA GLY A 150 17.46 4.79 -7.78
C GLY A 150 16.52 4.18 -6.73
N PHE A 151 15.50 4.88 -6.23
CA PHE A 151 14.50 4.24 -5.39
C PHE A 151 13.71 3.19 -6.19
N ARG A 152 13.39 2.08 -5.54
CA ARG A 152 12.73 0.91 -6.14
C ARG A 152 11.30 0.72 -5.69
N ALA A 153 10.93 1.32 -4.56
CA ALA A 153 9.57 1.39 -4.07
C ALA A 153 9.29 2.75 -3.45
N SER A 154 8.04 3.17 -3.44
CA SER A 154 7.62 4.43 -2.83
C SER A 154 6.19 4.34 -2.30
N ILE A 155 5.93 5.10 -1.24
CA ILE A 155 4.60 5.45 -0.76
C ILE A 155 4.47 6.96 -0.96
N VAL A 156 3.43 7.41 -1.64
CA VAL A 156 3.25 8.82 -1.98
C VAL A 156 1.83 9.28 -1.69
N SER A 157 1.68 10.53 -1.25
CA SER A 157 0.39 11.21 -1.13
C SER A 157 0.18 12.15 -2.32
N GLY A 158 -0.99 12.03 -2.97
CA GLY A 158 -1.36 12.86 -4.12
C GLY A 158 -2.00 14.20 -3.73
N PRO A 159 -2.45 14.99 -4.73
CA PRO A 159 -3.04 16.30 -4.51
C PRO A 159 -4.35 16.27 -3.70
N ALA A 160 -5.09 15.16 -3.71
CA ALA A 160 -6.28 15.03 -2.86
C ALA A 160 -5.95 15.16 -1.35
N ALA A 161 -4.78 14.65 -0.92
CA ALA A 161 -4.34 14.81 0.46
C ALA A 161 -3.87 16.23 0.78
N ASP A 162 -3.34 16.96 -0.21
CA ASP A 162 -2.95 18.37 -0.05
C ASP A 162 -4.17 19.27 0.17
N ASN A 163 -5.32 18.86 -0.33
CA ASN A 163 -6.60 19.58 -0.22
C ASN A 163 -7.48 19.03 0.92
N ASP A 164 -6.93 18.26 1.83
CA ASP A 164 -7.67 17.62 2.94
C ASP A 164 -8.91 16.82 2.50
N SER A 165 -8.90 16.30 1.26
CA SER A 165 -10.00 15.49 0.77
C SER A 165 -10.20 14.25 1.63
N PRO A 166 -11.42 13.97 2.10
CA PRO A 166 -11.71 12.76 2.86
C PRO A 166 -11.56 11.48 2.01
N PHE A 167 -11.53 11.60 0.69
CA PHE A 167 -11.28 10.52 -0.26
C PHE A 167 -9.80 10.28 -0.53
N ALA A 168 -8.89 11.07 0.07
CA ALA A 168 -7.46 10.93 -0.15
C ALA A 168 -6.93 9.54 0.26
N SER A 169 -6.08 8.97 -0.56
CA SER A 169 -5.46 7.66 -0.36
C SER A 169 -3.98 7.71 -0.74
N ALA A 170 -3.13 7.12 0.08
CA ALA A 170 -1.71 6.97 -0.23
C ALA A 170 -1.51 5.97 -1.37
N SER A 171 -0.51 6.18 -2.23
CA SER A 171 -0.28 5.35 -3.41
C SER A 171 1.04 4.59 -3.32
N ILE A 172 1.05 3.32 -3.74
CA ILE A 172 2.25 2.50 -3.89
C ILE A 172 2.79 2.68 -5.30
N GLY A 173 3.86 3.46 -5.45
CA GLY A 173 4.53 3.64 -6.74
C GLY A 173 3.62 4.15 -7.88
N GLY A 174 2.52 4.84 -7.55
CA GLY A 174 1.55 5.34 -8.52
C GLY A 174 0.47 4.34 -8.93
N HIS A 175 0.39 3.19 -8.27
CA HIS A 175 -0.58 2.13 -8.61
C HIS A 175 -1.81 2.09 -7.68
N GLY A 176 -2.01 3.10 -6.83
CA GLY A 176 -3.00 3.07 -5.75
C GLY A 176 -2.50 2.29 -4.54
N SER A 177 -3.38 2.06 -3.60
CA SER A 177 -3.10 1.27 -2.40
C SER A 177 -4.40 0.78 -1.75
N PHE A 178 -4.24 0.24 -0.55
CA PHE A 178 -5.33 -0.17 0.33
C PHE A 178 -5.54 0.80 1.50
N ASP A 179 -5.12 2.06 1.33
CA ASP A 179 -5.40 3.11 2.30
C ASP A 179 -6.87 3.55 2.22
N LYS A 180 -7.66 2.95 3.08
CA LYS A 180 -9.09 3.26 3.28
C LYS A 180 -9.33 4.01 4.59
N VAL A 181 -8.26 4.27 5.35
CA VAL A 181 -8.34 4.72 6.75
C VAL A 181 -7.61 6.04 7.02
N GLY A 182 -7.15 6.72 5.98
CA GLY A 182 -6.62 8.08 6.08
C GLY A 182 -5.12 8.18 6.34
N LEU A 183 -4.31 7.24 5.85
CA LEU A 183 -2.86 7.36 5.87
C LEU A 183 -2.40 8.59 5.07
N ALA A 184 -2.98 8.82 3.88
CA ALA A 184 -2.67 10.00 3.08
C ALA A 184 -2.91 11.30 3.85
N ALA A 185 -4.02 11.39 4.58
CA ALA A 185 -4.31 12.54 5.47
C ALA A 185 -3.28 12.65 6.61
N ARG A 186 -2.86 11.53 7.22
CA ARG A 186 -1.78 11.53 8.22
C ARG A 186 -0.45 11.99 7.63
N MET A 187 -0.12 11.59 6.40
CA MET A 187 1.07 12.08 5.70
C MET A 187 0.98 13.58 5.42
N ALA A 188 -0.18 14.06 4.93
CA ALA A 188 -0.41 15.48 4.66
C ALA A 188 -0.28 16.34 5.93
N ALA A 189 -0.88 15.91 7.06
CA ALA A 189 -0.75 16.59 8.36
C ALA A 189 0.70 16.70 8.85
N LYS A 190 1.62 15.90 8.31
CA LYS A 190 3.07 15.94 8.59
C LYS A 190 3.88 16.67 7.51
N ASN A 191 3.25 17.26 6.50
CA ASN A 191 3.89 17.77 5.28
C ASN A 191 4.79 16.73 4.58
N LEU A 192 4.46 15.45 4.73
CA LEU A 192 5.18 14.32 4.14
C LEU A 192 4.55 13.91 2.81
N LYS A 193 5.23 14.18 1.70
CA LYS A 193 4.75 13.88 0.35
C LYS A 193 5.08 12.46 -0.09
N ALA A 194 6.22 11.93 0.35
CA ALA A 194 6.64 10.59 -0.06
C ALA A 194 7.61 9.94 0.94
N VAL A 195 7.58 8.61 0.94
CA VAL A 195 8.65 7.76 1.51
C VAL A 195 9.19 6.90 0.38
N LEU A 196 10.49 7.04 0.10
CA LEU A 196 11.20 6.38 -0.99
C LEU A 196 12.13 5.32 -0.42
N PHE A 197 12.07 4.10 -0.95
CA PHE A 197 12.86 2.99 -0.48
C PHE A 197 13.87 2.55 -1.55
N ASN A 198 15.13 2.38 -1.12
CA ASN A 198 16.23 1.87 -1.94
C ASN A 198 17.03 0.83 -1.15
N GLY A 199 16.53 -0.39 -1.14
CA GLY A 199 17.13 -1.52 -0.45
C GLY A 199 18.25 -2.15 -1.27
N ILE A 200 19.49 -2.00 -0.83
CA ILE A 200 20.68 -2.56 -1.49
C ILE A 200 21.48 -3.49 -0.59
N GLU A 201 21.17 -3.54 0.71
CA GLU A 201 21.90 -4.34 1.69
C GLU A 201 21.60 -5.86 1.56
N GLY A 202 20.47 -6.19 0.92
CA GLY A 202 20.00 -7.58 0.80
C GLY A 202 19.34 -8.10 2.07
N LEU A 203 19.17 -9.41 2.12
CA LEU A 203 18.54 -10.07 3.26
C LEU A 203 19.52 -10.21 4.43
N PRO A 204 19.03 -10.10 5.68
CA PRO A 204 19.84 -10.43 6.87
C PRO A 204 20.13 -11.93 7.01
N PHE A 205 19.67 -12.74 6.06
CA PHE A 205 19.95 -14.18 6.02
C PHE A 205 21.35 -14.46 5.52
N ARG A 206 22.14 -15.09 6.39
CA ARG A 206 23.45 -15.61 6.00
C ARG A 206 23.52 -17.13 6.06
N GLU A 207 22.46 -17.78 6.52
CA GLU A 207 22.43 -19.23 6.73
C GLU A 207 21.33 -19.89 5.90
N ASP A 208 21.58 -21.12 5.52
CA ASP A 208 20.57 -21.98 4.91
C ASP A 208 19.53 -22.36 5.97
N HIS A 209 18.25 -22.15 5.65
CA HIS A 209 17.14 -22.53 6.51
C HIS A 209 16.35 -23.71 5.88
N PRO A 210 16.79 -24.96 6.04
CA PRO A 210 16.19 -26.10 5.35
C PRO A 210 14.70 -26.26 5.63
N ALA A 211 14.26 -25.98 6.86
CA ALA A 211 12.85 -26.07 7.23
C ALA A 211 12.00 -25.04 6.48
N LEU A 212 12.47 -23.79 6.37
CA LEU A 212 11.77 -22.75 5.62
C LEU A 212 11.79 -23.04 4.12
N SER A 213 12.92 -23.53 3.58
CA SER A 213 13.04 -23.96 2.19
C SER A 213 12.04 -25.07 1.85
N LYS A 214 11.94 -26.08 2.71
CA LYS A 214 10.99 -27.20 2.54
C LYS A 214 9.53 -26.72 2.62
N ALA A 215 9.22 -25.85 3.58
CA ALA A 215 7.89 -25.25 3.71
C ALA A 215 7.53 -24.40 2.48
N THR A 216 8.45 -23.58 2.00
CA THR A 216 8.31 -22.77 0.78
C THR A 216 8.03 -23.64 -0.44
N GLN A 217 8.82 -24.70 -0.65
CA GLN A 217 8.61 -25.62 -1.78
C GLN A 217 7.25 -26.32 -1.70
N LYS A 218 6.80 -26.68 -0.51
CA LYS A 218 5.46 -27.25 -0.33
C LYS A 218 4.39 -26.23 -0.69
N MET A 219 4.46 -25.02 -0.16
CA MET A 219 3.49 -23.95 -0.47
C MET A 219 3.43 -23.63 -1.96
N LEU A 220 4.58 -23.59 -2.64
CA LEU A 220 4.64 -23.36 -4.09
C LEU A 220 3.97 -24.48 -4.90
N ARG A 221 4.14 -25.74 -4.49
CA ARG A 221 3.45 -26.88 -5.13
C ARG A 221 1.94 -26.82 -4.91
N ASP A 222 1.54 -26.50 -3.68
CA ASP A 222 0.11 -26.45 -3.31
C ASP A 222 -0.62 -25.25 -3.95
N SER A 223 0.09 -24.15 -4.26
CA SER A 223 -0.47 -22.94 -4.90
C SER A 223 -0.49 -22.98 -6.43
N GLY A 224 0.01 -24.04 -7.06
CA GLY A 224 0.23 -24.09 -8.51
C GLY A 224 -1.00 -23.87 -9.40
N ALA A 225 -2.20 -24.07 -8.88
CA ALA A 225 -3.44 -23.81 -9.61
C ALA A 225 -3.85 -22.31 -9.64
N LEU A 226 -3.36 -21.49 -8.72
CA LEU A 226 -3.70 -20.04 -8.64
C LEU A 226 -2.76 -19.16 -9.45
N ALA A 227 -1.62 -19.70 -9.87
CA ALA A 227 -0.49 -18.91 -10.38
C ALA A 227 -0.68 -18.31 -11.77
N ALA A 228 -1.63 -18.81 -12.59
CA ALA A 228 -1.67 -18.48 -14.01
C ALA A 228 -2.74 -17.44 -14.42
N GLU A 229 -3.75 -17.16 -13.59
CA GLU A 229 -4.99 -16.55 -14.06
C GLU A 229 -5.09 -15.03 -13.87
N GLY A 230 -4.21 -14.44 -13.07
CA GLY A 230 -4.18 -12.98 -12.86
C GLY A 230 -5.49 -12.41 -12.31
N PHE A 231 -5.91 -11.27 -12.85
CA PHE A 231 -7.16 -10.60 -12.48
C PHE A 231 -8.42 -11.25 -13.08
N ALA A 232 -8.28 -12.12 -14.08
CA ALA A 232 -9.42 -12.71 -14.80
C ALA A 232 -10.42 -13.47 -13.91
N PRO A 233 -10.02 -14.28 -12.90
CA PRO A 233 -10.96 -14.93 -12.00
C PRO A 233 -11.71 -13.93 -11.10
N VAL A 234 -11.04 -12.84 -10.73
CA VAL A 234 -11.65 -11.78 -9.92
C VAL A 234 -12.70 -11.04 -10.72
N LEU A 235 -12.43 -10.72 -11.98
CA LEU A 235 -13.43 -10.15 -12.90
C LEU A 235 -14.65 -11.03 -13.02
N LYS A 236 -14.47 -12.34 -13.17
CA LYS A 236 -15.58 -13.28 -13.28
C LYS A 236 -16.48 -13.29 -12.05
N LYS A 237 -15.89 -13.11 -10.86
CA LYS A 237 -16.65 -13.06 -9.59
C LYS A 237 -17.29 -11.70 -9.32
N LEU A 238 -16.62 -10.60 -9.68
CA LEU A 238 -17.11 -9.26 -9.42
C LEU A 238 -18.14 -8.77 -10.43
N ALA A 239 -18.17 -9.38 -11.59
CA ALA A 239 -18.86 -8.87 -12.75
C ALA A 239 -19.78 -9.91 -13.40
N ASP A 240 -20.45 -10.77 -12.60
CA ASP A 240 -21.44 -11.72 -13.11
C ASP A 240 -22.43 -10.98 -14.04
N GLY A 241 -22.11 -11.00 -15.35
CA GLY A 241 -22.95 -10.45 -16.41
C GLY A 241 -22.87 -8.95 -16.66
N SER A 242 -21.96 -8.18 -16.00
CA SER A 242 -21.89 -6.74 -16.25
C SER A 242 -21.13 -6.42 -17.56
N GLU A 243 -21.65 -5.43 -18.30
CA GLU A 243 -21.03 -4.89 -19.53
C GLU A 243 -19.61 -4.37 -19.28
N ALA A 244 -19.36 -3.80 -18.11
CA ALA A 244 -18.04 -3.31 -17.69
C ALA A 244 -16.96 -4.41 -17.66
N ALA A 245 -17.32 -5.65 -17.31
CA ALA A 245 -16.39 -6.79 -17.39
C ALA A 245 -16.06 -7.16 -18.83
N GLY A 246 -17.03 -7.09 -19.72
CA GLY A 246 -16.86 -7.30 -21.16
C GLY A 246 -15.92 -6.23 -21.76
N ALA A 247 -16.16 -4.97 -21.43
CA ALA A 247 -15.36 -3.83 -21.90
C ALA A 247 -13.89 -3.88 -21.43
N LEU A 248 -13.63 -4.49 -20.26
CA LEU A 248 -12.26 -4.59 -19.74
C LEU A 248 -11.46 -5.73 -20.37
N ARG A 249 -12.10 -6.84 -20.82
CA ARG A 249 -11.38 -8.03 -21.34
C ARG A 249 -10.40 -7.71 -22.46
N GLY A 250 -10.81 -6.84 -23.39
CA GLY A 250 -9.95 -6.42 -24.51
C GLY A 250 -8.81 -5.45 -24.12
N LYS A 251 -8.82 -4.95 -22.88
CA LYS A 251 -7.89 -3.96 -22.35
C LYS A 251 -6.87 -4.56 -21.37
N LEU A 252 -7.03 -5.84 -20.98
CA LEU A 252 -6.12 -6.52 -20.07
C LEU A 252 -4.80 -6.85 -20.76
N GLY A 253 -3.71 -6.52 -20.09
CA GLY A 253 -2.35 -6.79 -20.50
C GLY A 253 -1.67 -7.85 -19.64
N ARG A 254 -0.41 -7.63 -19.32
CA ARG A 254 0.38 -8.57 -18.52
C ARG A 254 -0.06 -8.60 -17.06
N ASN A 255 0.05 -9.78 -16.47
CA ASN A 255 -0.14 -9.95 -15.04
C ASN A 255 1.09 -9.46 -14.24
N ARG A 256 0.86 -9.09 -12.98
CA ARG A 256 1.89 -8.67 -12.04
C ARG A 256 1.68 -9.35 -10.70
N ALA A 257 2.77 -9.85 -10.12
CA ALA A 257 2.84 -10.35 -8.76
C ALA A 257 3.58 -9.35 -7.84
N CYS A 258 3.36 -9.47 -6.54
CA CYS A 258 4.21 -8.88 -5.53
C CYS A 258 5.57 -9.60 -5.47
N TYR A 259 6.52 -9.03 -4.71
CA TYR A 259 7.82 -9.67 -4.51
C TYR A 259 7.65 -11.11 -4.02
N HIS A 260 8.32 -12.03 -4.69
CA HIS A 260 8.34 -13.47 -4.39
C HIS A 260 6.95 -14.14 -4.25
N CYS A 261 5.92 -13.54 -4.86
CA CYS A 261 4.57 -14.09 -4.83
C CYS A 261 4.33 -15.02 -6.03
N PRO A 262 3.90 -16.27 -5.81
CA PRO A 262 3.59 -17.20 -6.89
C PRO A 262 2.27 -16.87 -7.61
N SER A 263 1.42 -16.03 -7.01
CA SER A 263 0.11 -15.68 -7.55
C SER A 263 0.10 -14.26 -8.13
N PRO A 264 0.13 -14.07 -9.46
CA PRO A 264 0.06 -12.76 -10.09
C PRO A 264 -1.40 -12.24 -10.10
N CYS A 265 -1.94 -11.88 -8.93
CA CYS A 265 -3.34 -11.47 -8.77
C CYS A 265 -3.67 -10.09 -9.35
N MET A 266 -2.69 -9.34 -9.81
CA MET A 266 -2.86 -8.03 -10.42
C MET A 266 -2.63 -8.08 -11.93
N THR A 267 -3.30 -7.20 -12.69
CA THR A 267 -3.16 -7.14 -14.14
C THR A 267 -3.11 -5.68 -14.58
N TYR A 268 -2.25 -5.37 -15.55
CA TYR A 268 -2.28 -4.05 -16.19
C TYR A 268 -3.45 -3.97 -17.17
N ALA A 269 -4.13 -2.83 -17.17
CA ALA A 269 -5.18 -2.50 -18.12
C ALA A 269 -4.87 -1.17 -18.83
N ALA A 270 -5.04 -1.13 -20.14
CA ALA A 270 -4.81 0.05 -20.96
C ALA A 270 -6.05 0.38 -21.82
N PRO A 271 -6.30 1.68 -22.12
CA PRO A 271 -7.44 2.08 -22.95
C PRO A 271 -7.42 1.52 -24.39
N GLY A 272 -6.26 1.07 -24.86
CA GLY A 272 -6.06 0.45 -26.17
C GLY A 272 -5.34 -0.89 -26.04
N LYS A 273 -4.84 -1.43 -27.18
CA LYS A 273 -4.07 -2.68 -27.11
C LYS A 273 -2.85 -2.51 -26.21
N PRO A 274 -2.69 -3.38 -25.18
CA PRO A 274 -1.51 -3.35 -24.33
C PRO A 274 -0.24 -3.60 -25.14
N GLY A 275 0.85 -2.94 -24.76
CA GLY A 275 2.14 -3.12 -25.40
C GLY A 275 3.26 -2.47 -24.61
N PRO A 276 4.53 -2.67 -25.00
CA PRO A 276 5.66 -2.04 -24.35
C PRO A 276 5.48 -0.51 -24.26
N GLY A 277 5.63 0.06 -23.06
CA GLY A 277 5.43 1.49 -22.81
C GLY A 277 3.97 1.97 -22.79
N LYS A 278 3.00 1.07 -23.01
CA LYS A 278 1.55 1.33 -22.94
C LYS A 278 0.88 0.46 -21.88
N GLU A 279 1.54 0.26 -20.74
CA GLU A 279 1.08 -0.67 -19.71
C GLU A 279 -0.22 -0.23 -19.04
N GLY A 280 -0.55 1.07 -19.09
CA GLY A 280 -1.80 1.57 -18.52
C GLY A 280 -1.81 1.57 -16.99
N VAL A 281 -2.95 1.21 -16.41
CA VAL A 281 -3.21 1.21 -14.97
C VAL A 281 -3.06 -0.21 -14.42
N LEU A 282 -2.38 -0.37 -13.27
CA LEU A 282 -2.36 -1.63 -12.56
C LEU A 282 -3.66 -1.78 -11.76
N LEU A 283 -4.42 -2.82 -12.07
CA LEU A 283 -5.60 -3.22 -11.32
C LEU A 283 -5.15 -3.92 -10.03
N LEU A 284 -4.92 -3.12 -8.99
CA LEU A 284 -4.47 -3.54 -7.67
C LEU A 284 -5.65 -3.57 -6.69
N ASP A 285 -6.44 -2.50 -6.64
CA ASP A 285 -7.64 -2.40 -5.80
C ASP A 285 -8.87 -2.93 -6.56
N HIS A 286 -9.18 -4.20 -6.34
CA HIS A 286 -10.32 -4.86 -6.98
C HIS A 286 -11.66 -4.28 -6.53
N ALA A 287 -11.78 -3.89 -5.26
CA ALA A 287 -13.01 -3.28 -4.73
C ALA A 287 -13.22 -1.89 -5.34
N GLY A 288 -12.16 -1.11 -5.48
CA GLY A 288 -12.20 0.19 -6.17
C GLY A 288 -12.62 0.06 -7.63
N TRP A 289 -12.06 -0.92 -8.35
CA TRP A 289 -12.51 -1.23 -9.70
C TRP A 289 -14.02 -1.57 -9.73
N ALA A 290 -14.47 -2.48 -8.87
CA ALA A 290 -15.87 -2.89 -8.81
C ALA A 290 -16.82 -1.73 -8.48
N ALA A 291 -16.43 -0.82 -7.61
CA ALA A 291 -17.22 0.36 -7.27
C ALA A 291 -17.38 1.30 -8.48
N LEU A 292 -16.28 1.60 -9.18
CA LEU A 292 -16.29 2.47 -10.35
C LEU A 292 -17.00 1.84 -11.55
N SER A 293 -16.88 0.52 -11.74
CA SER A 293 -17.51 -0.18 -12.86
C SER A 293 -19.03 -0.22 -12.81
N ARG A 294 -19.61 0.01 -11.62
CA ARG A 294 -21.06 0.21 -11.48
C ARG A 294 -21.53 1.58 -11.92
N LYS A 295 -20.61 2.53 -12.12
CA LYS A 295 -20.91 3.95 -12.40
C LYS A 295 -20.61 4.36 -13.84
N SER A 296 -19.90 3.52 -14.59
CA SER A 296 -19.58 3.80 -15.99
C SER A 296 -19.20 2.51 -16.71
N GLU A 297 -19.66 2.33 -17.92
CA GLU A 297 -19.27 1.23 -18.81
C GLU A 297 -17.74 1.21 -19.07
N ASP A 298 -17.11 2.39 -19.14
CA ASP A 298 -15.66 2.55 -19.22
C ASP A 298 -15.11 3.17 -17.93
N ALA A 299 -14.97 2.37 -16.89
CA ALA A 299 -14.44 2.79 -15.60
C ALA A 299 -12.91 2.99 -15.58
N LEU A 300 -12.18 2.57 -16.63
CA LEU A 300 -10.73 2.65 -16.66
C LEU A 300 -10.18 4.07 -16.62
N PRO A 301 -10.73 5.06 -17.36
CA PRO A 301 -10.36 6.46 -17.20
C PRO A 301 -10.63 7.02 -15.81
N LEU A 302 -11.76 6.65 -15.18
CA LEU A 302 -12.09 7.06 -13.81
C LEU A 302 -11.08 6.52 -12.82
N LEU A 303 -10.76 5.21 -12.89
CA LEU A 303 -9.74 4.60 -12.06
C LEU A 303 -8.39 5.30 -12.23
N LYS A 304 -7.96 5.52 -13.48
CA LYS A 304 -6.72 6.24 -13.77
C LYS A 304 -6.71 7.62 -13.12
N ARG A 305 -7.80 8.36 -13.22
CA ARG A 305 -7.88 9.70 -12.63
C ARG A 305 -7.85 9.67 -11.10
N CYS A 306 -8.53 8.72 -10.46
CA CYS A 306 -8.42 8.53 -9.01
C CYS A 306 -6.96 8.30 -8.59
N LEU A 307 -6.23 7.44 -9.30
CA LEU A 307 -4.83 7.15 -8.99
C LEU A 307 -3.90 8.36 -9.21
N GLU A 308 -4.15 9.15 -10.26
CA GLU A 308 -3.40 10.40 -10.54
C GLU A 308 -3.60 11.44 -9.44
N LEU A 309 -4.80 11.53 -8.88
CA LEU A 309 -5.14 12.49 -7.84
C LEU A 309 -4.85 11.98 -6.42
N GLY A 310 -4.52 10.68 -6.26
CA GLY A 310 -4.32 10.07 -4.94
C GLY A 310 -5.64 9.91 -4.17
N LEU A 311 -6.69 9.49 -4.86
CA LEU A 311 -8.01 9.18 -4.29
C LEU A 311 -8.19 7.68 -4.07
N ASP A 312 -9.07 7.32 -3.13
CA ASP A 312 -9.56 5.96 -2.95
C ASP A 312 -10.63 5.63 -4.00
N PRO A 313 -10.37 4.74 -4.97
CA PRO A 313 -11.33 4.44 -6.02
C PRO A 313 -12.63 3.81 -5.50
N CYS A 314 -12.58 3.12 -4.35
CA CYS A 314 -13.76 2.49 -3.76
C CYS A 314 -14.71 3.55 -3.19
N ALA A 315 -14.20 4.44 -2.36
CA ALA A 315 -14.98 5.54 -1.79
C ALA A 315 -15.53 6.47 -2.88
N VAL A 316 -14.69 6.83 -3.86
CA VAL A 316 -15.12 7.63 -5.02
C VAL A 316 -16.24 6.93 -5.79
N GLY A 317 -16.10 5.63 -6.10
CA GLY A 317 -17.12 4.89 -6.82
C GLY A 317 -18.47 4.83 -6.08
N ASN A 318 -18.43 4.79 -4.75
CA ASN A 318 -19.66 4.82 -3.93
C ASN A 318 -20.29 6.23 -3.87
N ALA A 319 -19.47 7.28 -3.81
CA ALA A 319 -19.94 8.66 -3.79
C ALA A 319 -20.47 9.16 -5.16
N LEU A 320 -20.03 8.56 -6.25
CA LEU A 320 -20.53 8.91 -7.59
C LEU A 320 -21.99 8.45 -7.76
N ARG A 321 -22.84 9.33 -8.27
CA ARG A 321 -24.21 8.96 -8.67
C ARG A 321 -24.17 8.06 -9.92
N GLU A 322 -25.17 7.21 -10.05
CA GLU A 322 -25.34 6.31 -11.21
C GLU A 322 -25.68 7.09 -12.48
N ASP A 323 -25.44 6.48 -13.64
CA ASP A 323 -25.86 6.94 -14.98
C ASP A 323 -25.37 8.33 -15.41
N ARG A 324 -24.15 8.70 -15.00
CA ARG A 324 -23.52 9.93 -15.48
C ARG A 324 -22.68 9.68 -16.72
N PRO A 325 -22.73 10.58 -17.73
CA PRO A 325 -21.77 10.58 -18.81
C PRO A 325 -20.33 10.61 -18.27
N LEU A 326 -19.41 9.89 -18.91
CA LEU A 326 -18.02 9.78 -18.46
C LEU A 326 -17.37 11.14 -18.15
N ARG A 327 -17.65 12.16 -18.97
CA ARG A 327 -17.13 13.52 -18.76
C ARG A 327 -17.59 14.13 -17.44
N GLU A 328 -18.85 13.95 -17.08
CA GLU A 328 -19.41 14.46 -15.82
C GLU A 328 -18.87 13.69 -14.62
N ALA A 329 -18.73 12.36 -14.77
CA ALA A 329 -18.11 11.52 -13.76
C ALA A 329 -16.63 11.93 -13.53
N MET A 330 -15.87 12.24 -14.57
CA MET A 330 -14.51 12.76 -14.48
C MET A 330 -14.44 14.09 -13.73
N ASN A 331 -15.35 15.05 -14.04
CA ASN A 331 -15.42 16.32 -13.32
C ASN A 331 -15.77 16.11 -11.84
N ALA A 332 -16.67 15.17 -11.52
CA ALA A 332 -17.01 14.83 -10.15
C ALA A 332 -15.81 14.23 -9.39
N VAL A 333 -15.03 13.34 -10.02
CA VAL A 333 -13.78 12.82 -9.43
C VAL A 333 -12.79 13.95 -9.10
N GLU A 334 -12.68 14.96 -9.98
CA GLU A 334 -11.83 16.11 -9.70
C GLU A 334 -12.36 16.99 -8.56
N ALA A 335 -13.67 17.17 -8.46
CA ALA A 335 -14.29 17.89 -7.37
C ALA A 335 -14.02 17.18 -6.02
N LEU A 336 -14.19 15.86 -5.96
CA LEU A 336 -13.90 15.09 -4.75
C LEU A 336 -12.43 15.16 -4.30
N ALA A 337 -11.51 15.46 -5.20
CA ALA A 337 -10.11 15.69 -4.84
C ALA A 337 -9.85 17.09 -4.25
N ARG A 338 -10.74 18.06 -4.46
CA ARG A 338 -10.59 19.46 -4.05
C ARG A 338 -11.48 19.87 -2.89
N GLU A 339 -12.64 19.24 -2.76
CA GLU A 339 -13.66 19.62 -1.81
C GLU A 339 -13.68 18.67 -0.61
N GLY A 340 -13.82 19.24 0.59
CA GLY A 340 -13.96 18.50 1.84
C GLY A 340 -15.38 17.91 2.00
N ALA A 341 -15.82 17.06 1.06
CA ALA A 341 -17.07 16.33 1.22
C ALA A 341 -16.95 15.30 2.36
N SER A 342 -17.99 15.14 3.17
CA SER A 342 -18.03 14.09 4.19
C SER A 342 -18.13 12.71 3.53
N ILE A 343 -17.44 11.72 4.09
CA ILE A 343 -17.62 10.31 3.74
C ILE A 343 -18.47 9.68 4.85
N ASP A 344 -19.62 9.13 4.49
CA ASP A 344 -20.42 8.34 5.40
C ASP A 344 -19.81 6.95 5.58
N GLU A 345 -20.00 6.35 6.75
CA GLU A 345 -19.48 5.00 7.03
C GLU A 345 -20.01 3.94 6.07
N GLU A 346 -21.20 4.18 5.50
CA GLU A 346 -21.86 3.32 4.52
C GLU A 346 -21.19 3.33 3.13
N ASP A 347 -20.35 4.32 2.83
CA ASP A 347 -19.64 4.42 1.55
C ASP A 347 -18.56 3.34 1.34
N TYR A 348 -18.23 2.58 2.39
CA TYR A 348 -17.34 1.43 2.29
C TYR A 348 -18.15 0.12 2.28
N PRO A 349 -18.27 -0.53 1.12
CA PRO A 349 -19.05 -1.78 1.04
C PRO A 349 -18.41 -2.88 1.88
N SER A 350 -19.25 -3.72 2.49
CA SER A 350 -18.79 -4.97 3.03
C SER A 350 -18.29 -5.85 1.89
N ALA A 351 -16.98 -5.99 1.74
CA ALA A 351 -16.42 -6.88 0.75
C ALA A 351 -16.61 -8.32 1.21
N ALA A 352 -17.41 -9.09 0.48
CA ALA A 352 -17.52 -10.54 0.65
C ALA A 352 -17.86 -11.03 2.08
N GLY A 353 -18.79 -10.38 2.77
CA GLY A 353 -19.24 -10.81 4.11
C GLY A 353 -18.33 -10.36 5.26
N ILE A 354 -17.36 -9.50 5.00
CA ILE A 354 -16.56 -8.82 6.02
C ILE A 354 -17.30 -7.54 6.36
N ASP A 355 -17.55 -7.32 7.66
CA ASP A 355 -18.17 -6.07 8.10
C ASP A 355 -17.30 -4.85 7.76
N SER A 356 -17.94 -3.70 7.57
CA SER A 356 -17.27 -2.47 7.14
C SER A 356 -16.15 -2.03 8.10
N ARG A 357 -16.26 -2.32 9.39
CA ARG A 357 -15.26 -2.00 10.40
C ARG A 357 -14.01 -2.87 10.24
N THR A 358 -14.17 -4.18 10.06
CA THR A 358 -13.05 -5.12 9.81
C THR A 358 -12.35 -4.76 8.51
N TYR A 359 -13.11 -4.47 7.45
CA TYR A 359 -12.56 -4.01 6.17
C TYR A 359 -11.71 -2.76 6.33
N ARG A 360 -12.16 -1.76 7.07
CA ARG A 360 -11.42 -0.53 7.34
C ARG A 360 -10.16 -0.76 8.17
N LEU A 361 -10.26 -1.50 9.27
CA LEU A 361 -9.13 -1.77 10.16
C LEU A 361 -7.96 -2.44 9.46
N PHE A 362 -8.23 -3.28 8.46
CA PHE A 362 -7.21 -4.02 7.72
C PHE A 362 -6.95 -3.48 6.30
N GLY A 363 -7.51 -2.30 5.97
CA GLY A 363 -7.24 -1.62 4.71
C GLY A 363 -7.82 -2.28 3.46
N GLY A 364 -8.71 -3.26 3.59
CA GLY A 364 -9.46 -3.88 2.49
C GLY A 364 -8.62 -4.59 1.42
N GLY A 365 -7.33 -4.69 1.61
CA GLY A 365 -6.40 -5.00 0.54
C GLY A 365 -5.96 -6.44 0.42
N ILE A 366 -6.35 -7.26 1.36
CA ILE A 366 -6.08 -8.70 1.22
C ILE A 366 -7.27 -9.27 0.49
N THR A 367 -6.99 -9.68 -0.73
CA THR A 367 -7.96 -10.16 -1.70
C THR A 367 -9.02 -11.09 -1.10
N PRO A 368 -10.29 -11.01 -1.53
CA PRO A 368 -11.40 -11.83 -1.07
C PRO A 368 -11.29 -13.33 -1.43
N ILE A 369 -10.09 -13.84 -1.65
CA ILE A 369 -9.82 -15.27 -1.87
C ILE A 369 -10.04 -16.08 -0.59
N VAL A 370 -10.01 -15.42 0.57
CA VAL A 370 -10.24 -16.04 1.86
C VAL A 370 -11.60 -15.63 2.39
N SER A 371 -12.64 -16.35 2.05
CA SER A 371 -13.97 -16.21 2.64
C SER A 371 -14.08 -17.03 3.93
N GLY A 372 -14.72 -16.49 4.94
CA GLY A 372 -15.10 -17.22 6.14
C GLY A 372 -14.74 -16.50 7.45
N SER A 373 -15.23 -17.06 8.58
CA SER A 373 -15.07 -16.51 9.92
C SER A 373 -13.61 -16.39 10.41
N ALA A 374 -12.66 -17.12 9.81
CA ALA A 374 -11.23 -17.08 10.12
C ALA A 374 -10.46 -15.99 9.36
N TRP A 375 -11.13 -15.17 8.58
CA TRP A 375 -10.46 -14.15 7.75
C TRP A 375 -9.69 -13.10 8.57
N PRO A 376 -10.25 -12.52 9.66
CA PRO A 376 -9.52 -11.55 10.47
C PRO A 376 -8.22 -12.10 11.06
N ASP A 377 -8.23 -13.34 11.55
CA ASP A 377 -7.05 -13.98 12.13
C ASP A 377 -5.95 -14.22 11.10
N ARG A 378 -6.33 -14.62 9.88
CA ARG A 378 -5.38 -14.82 8.79
C ARG A 378 -4.77 -13.51 8.32
N VAL A 379 -5.53 -12.43 8.24
CA VAL A 379 -5.03 -11.10 7.90
C VAL A 379 -4.09 -10.60 8.99
N ALA A 380 -4.46 -10.75 10.26
CA ALA A 380 -3.60 -10.40 11.37
C ALA A 380 -2.27 -11.19 11.34
N ALA A 381 -2.33 -12.50 11.11
CA ALA A 381 -1.14 -13.32 10.98
C ALA A 381 -0.26 -12.91 9.79
N ALA A 382 -0.86 -12.59 8.64
CA ALA A 382 -0.15 -12.09 7.48
C ALA A 382 0.57 -10.77 7.77
N MET A 383 -0.10 -9.84 8.44
CA MET A 383 0.49 -8.55 8.83
C MET A 383 1.62 -8.68 9.86
N LEU A 384 1.55 -9.66 10.77
CA LEU A 384 2.61 -9.93 11.74
C LEU A 384 3.85 -10.52 11.08
N LEU A 385 3.66 -11.48 10.20
CA LEU A 385 4.75 -12.21 9.53
C LEU A 385 5.35 -11.46 8.35
N GLY A 386 4.64 -10.49 7.77
CA GLY A 386 5.06 -9.74 6.60
C GLY A 386 4.86 -10.49 5.28
N ILE A 387 3.86 -11.35 5.23
CA ILE A 387 3.44 -12.09 4.04
C ILE A 387 2.02 -11.69 3.63
N CYS A 388 1.67 -11.90 2.37
CA CYS A 388 0.34 -11.62 1.81
C CYS A 388 -0.56 -12.87 1.86
#